data_35fa9dbe8ef907a25483503c4c097edd
#
_entry.id   35fa9dbe8ef907a25483503c4c097edd
#
_cell.length_a   1.000
_cell.length_b   1.000
_cell.length_c   1.000
_cell.angle_alpha   90.00
_cell.angle_beta   90.00
_cell.angle_gamma   90.00
#
_symmetry.space_group_name_H-M   'P 1'
#
loop_
_entity.id
_entity.type
_entity.pdbx_description
1 polymer ?
#
loop_
_entity_poly.entity_id
_entity_poly.type
_entity_poly.pdbx_seq_one_letter_code
_entity_poly.pdbx_strand_id
1 'polypeptide(L)'
;MEDIIKSVNEAENNAEEIKSSAEQKAAQILADAEKRASEILKENEEKLKIYREEQIKLAQTASEEQYKKSVGENSKKAEEYANSLMQKTAIQVSEVVGRVTRGNR
;
A
#
# COMPACT_ATOMS: atom_id res chain seq x y z
N MET A 1 -54.73 -20.33 51.47
CA MET A 1 -53.82 -21.26 50.79
C MET A 1 -53.76 -21.06 49.28
N GLU A 2 -54.91 -20.92 48.63
CA GLU A 2 -54.95 -20.67 47.18
C GLU A 2 -54.23 -19.38 46.77
N ASP A 3 -54.35 -18.33 47.60
CA ASP A 3 -53.68 -17.04 47.32
C ASP A 3 -52.14 -17.12 47.38
N ILE A 4 -51.62 -17.92 48.26
CA ILE A 4 -50.17 -18.17 48.41
C ILE A 4 -49.65 -18.95 47.21
N ILE A 5 -50.35 -20.02 46.82
CA ILE A 5 -50.01 -20.82 45.66
C ILE A 5 -50.05 -19.97 44.37
N LYS A 6 -51.09 -19.17 44.26
CA LYS A 6 -51.25 -18.26 43.12
C LYS A 6 -50.11 -17.23 43.06
N SER A 7 -49.76 -16.64 44.21
CA SER A 7 -48.63 -15.72 44.29
C SER A 7 -47.30 -16.34 43.94
N VAL A 8 -47.05 -17.58 44.37
CA VAL A 8 -45.84 -18.32 44.02
C VAL A 8 -45.81 -18.62 42.54
N ASN A 9 -46.93 -19.06 41.96
CA ASN A 9 -47.03 -19.34 40.55
C ASN A 9 -46.80 -18.05 39.69
N GLU A 10 -47.37 -16.93 40.11
CA GLU A 10 -47.12 -15.67 39.44
C GLU A 10 -45.66 -15.26 39.53
N ALA A 11 -45.02 -15.43 40.68
CA ALA A 11 -43.61 -15.13 40.87
C ALA A 11 -42.74 -16.02 40.01
N GLU A 12 -43.03 -17.31 39.90
CA GLU A 12 -42.33 -18.25 39.04
C GLU A 12 -42.49 -17.90 37.57
N ASN A 13 -43.69 -17.57 37.14
CA ASN A 13 -43.97 -17.11 35.76
C ASN A 13 -43.25 -15.81 35.42
N ASN A 14 -43.22 -14.85 36.33
CA ASN A 14 -42.47 -13.61 36.14
C ASN A 14 -40.97 -13.86 36.06
N ALA A 15 -40.44 -14.75 36.91
CA ALA A 15 -39.03 -15.14 36.86
C ALA A 15 -38.67 -15.81 35.53
N GLU A 16 -39.53 -16.68 35.03
CA GLU A 16 -39.37 -17.33 33.73
C GLU A 16 -39.37 -16.30 32.55
N GLU A 17 -40.30 -15.35 32.58
CA GLU A 17 -40.40 -14.30 31.61
C GLU A 17 -39.14 -13.40 31.62
N ILE A 18 -38.66 -13.02 32.79
CA ILE A 18 -37.44 -12.22 32.97
C ILE A 18 -36.26 -12.97 32.42
N LYS A 19 -36.12 -14.25 32.74
CA LYS A 19 -35.06 -15.11 32.25
C LYS A 19 -35.09 -15.25 30.73
N SER A 20 -36.27 -15.55 30.18
CA SER A 20 -36.45 -15.65 28.73
C SER A 20 -36.14 -14.35 28.00
N SER A 21 -36.61 -13.23 28.52
CA SER A 21 -36.33 -11.90 27.96
C SER A 21 -34.83 -11.57 28.02
N ALA A 22 -34.17 -11.91 29.13
CA ALA A 22 -32.73 -11.71 29.28
C ALA A 22 -31.93 -12.57 28.28
N GLU A 23 -32.33 -13.83 28.11
CA GLU A 23 -31.69 -14.71 27.10
C GLU A 23 -31.87 -14.21 25.69
N GLN A 24 -33.05 -13.73 25.33
CA GLN A 24 -33.33 -13.14 24.03
C GLN A 24 -32.51 -11.90 23.80
N LYS A 25 -32.41 -11.01 24.79
CA LYS A 25 -31.58 -9.79 24.69
C LYS A 25 -30.11 -10.12 24.54
N ALA A 26 -29.62 -11.10 25.32
CA ALA A 26 -28.23 -11.55 25.21
C ALA A 26 -27.93 -12.12 23.81
N ALA A 27 -28.83 -12.95 23.28
CA ALA A 27 -28.71 -13.50 21.93
C ALA A 27 -28.72 -12.40 20.87
N GLN A 28 -29.56 -11.39 21.03
CA GLN A 28 -29.62 -10.25 20.11
C GLN A 28 -28.34 -9.42 20.15
N ILE A 29 -27.83 -9.15 21.35
CA ILE A 29 -26.59 -8.41 21.53
C ILE A 29 -25.42 -9.17 20.85
N LEU A 30 -25.34 -10.47 21.04
CA LEU A 30 -24.32 -11.31 20.41
C LEU A 30 -24.44 -11.29 18.88
N ALA A 31 -25.65 -11.45 18.36
CA ALA A 31 -25.91 -11.41 16.93
C ALA A 31 -25.52 -10.06 16.31
N ASP A 32 -25.90 -8.98 16.98
CA ASP A 32 -25.56 -7.61 16.54
C ASP A 32 -24.05 -7.39 16.59
N ALA A 33 -23.38 -7.87 17.63
CA ALA A 33 -21.92 -7.75 17.75
C ALA A 33 -21.19 -8.54 16.66
N GLU A 34 -21.64 -9.75 16.36
CA GLU A 34 -21.08 -10.55 15.26
C GLU A 34 -21.27 -9.90 13.90
N LYS A 35 -22.46 -9.38 13.67
CA LYS A 35 -22.77 -8.65 12.44
C LYS A 35 -21.89 -7.41 12.27
N ARG A 36 -21.76 -6.64 13.35
CA ARG A 36 -20.91 -5.44 13.34
C ARG A 36 -19.43 -5.77 13.15
N ALA A 37 -18.95 -6.83 13.80
CA ALA A 37 -17.59 -7.30 13.61
C ALA A 37 -17.32 -7.72 12.15
N SER A 38 -18.26 -8.42 11.55
CA SER A 38 -18.18 -8.82 10.13
C SER A 38 -18.17 -7.60 9.21
N GLU A 39 -19.01 -6.61 9.47
CA GLU A 39 -19.05 -5.35 8.71
C GLU A 39 -17.72 -4.59 8.82
N ILE A 40 -17.16 -4.50 10.03
CA ILE A 40 -15.88 -3.83 10.27
C ILE A 40 -14.75 -4.54 9.53
N LEU A 41 -14.73 -5.88 9.54
CA LEU A 41 -13.74 -6.65 8.80
C LEU A 41 -13.82 -6.40 7.30
N LYS A 42 -15.01 -6.38 6.73
CA LYS A 42 -15.24 -6.08 5.32
C LYS A 42 -14.79 -4.67 4.96
N GLU A 43 -15.15 -3.68 5.77
CA GLU A 43 -14.73 -2.30 5.57
C GLU A 43 -13.21 -2.17 5.62
N ASN A 44 -12.57 -2.86 6.57
CA ASN A 44 -11.11 -2.84 6.69
C ASN A 44 -10.42 -3.52 5.52
N GLU A 45 -10.94 -4.64 5.04
CA GLU A 45 -10.42 -5.32 3.85
C GLU A 45 -10.49 -4.42 2.62
N GLU A 46 -11.61 -3.72 2.44
CA GLU A 46 -11.79 -2.78 1.34
C GLU A 46 -10.85 -1.59 1.44
N LYS A 47 -10.72 -0.99 2.62
CA LYS A 47 -9.78 0.10 2.88
C LYS A 47 -8.33 -0.33 2.64
N LEU A 48 -7.96 -1.53 3.07
CA LEU A 48 -6.63 -2.09 2.84
C LEU A 48 -6.36 -2.31 1.35
N LYS A 49 -7.35 -2.78 0.62
CA LYS A 49 -7.25 -2.97 -0.83
C LYS A 49 -6.99 -1.65 -1.54
N ILE A 50 -7.78 -0.62 -1.22
CA ILE A 50 -7.63 0.72 -1.78
C ILE A 50 -6.25 1.29 -1.41
N TYR A 51 -5.85 1.15 -0.16
CA TYR A 51 -4.53 1.61 0.31
C TYR A 51 -3.38 0.94 -0.44
N ARG A 52 -3.45 -0.38 -0.63
CA ARG A 52 -2.44 -1.13 -1.40
C ARG A 52 -2.38 -0.66 -2.85
N GLU A 53 -3.54 -0.47 -3.49
CA GLU A 53 -3.61 0.01 -4.86
C GLU A 53 -2.99 1.41 -4.99
N GLU A 54 -3.27 2.31 -4.05
CA GLU A 54 -2.67 3.64 -4.01
C GLU A 54 -1.16 3.58 -3.81
N GLN A 55 -0.69 2.76 -2.89
CA GLN A 55 0.75 2.60 -2.62
C GLN A 55 1.49 2.00 -3.81
N ILE A 56 0.90 1.03 -4.49
CA ILE A 56 1.47 0.44 -5.70
C ILE A 56 1.55 1.50 -6.81
N LYS A 57 0.50 2.30 -6.99
CA LYS A 57 0.48 3.39 -7.96
C LYS A 57 1.56 4.44 -7.69
N LEU A 58 1.71 4.85 -6.44
CA LEU A 58 2.75 5.78 -6.02
C LEU A 58 4.15 5.21 -6.26
N ALA A 59 4.36 3.94 -5.93
CA ALA A 59 5.63 3.26 -6.15
C ALA A 59 5.96 3.14 -7.65
N GLN A 60 4.98 2.83 -8.48
CA GLN A 60 5.14 2.77 -9.93
C GLN A 60 5.51 4.13 -10.50
N THR A 61 4.81 5.19 -10.10
CA THR A 61 5.10 6.57 -10.54
C THR A 61 6.50 6.98 -10.13
N ALA A 62 6.88 6.74 -8.86
CA ALA A 62 8.21 7.05 -8.36
C ALA A 62 9.30 6.28 -9.11
N SER A 63 9.06 4.99 -9.40
CA SER A 63 9.99 4.15 -10.16
C SER A 63 10.16 4.62 -11.60
N GLU A 64 9.07 5.02 -12.24
CA GLU A 64 9.10 5.56 -13.61
C GLU A 64 9.87 6.88 -13.66
N GLU A 65 9.64 7.77 -12.71
CA GLU A 65 10.36 9.03 -12.62
C GLU A 65 11.85 8.81 -12.39
N GLN A 66 12.20 7.91 -11.48
CA GLN A 66 13.58 7.56 -11.19
C GLN A 66 14.26 6.91 -12.40
N TYR A 67 13.56 6.05 -13.10
CA TYR A 67 14.05 5.43 -14.34
C TYR A 67 14.35 6.46 -15.40
N LYS A 68 13.41 7.38 -15.66
CA LYS A 68 13.61 8.47 -16.63
C LYS A 68 14.79 9.35 -16.26
N LYS A 69 14.90 9.67 -14.97
CA LYS A 69 16.03 10.46 -14.46
C LYS A 69 17.36 9.74 -14.67
N SER A 70 17.44 8.47 -14.33
CA SER A 70 18.64 7.65 -14.50
C SER A 70 19.02 7.50 -15.97
N VAL A 71 18.07 7.27 -16.85
CA VAL A 71 18.30 7.18 -18.28
C VAL A 71 18.81 8.51 -18.83
N GLY A 72 18.20 9.63 -18.40
CA GLY A 72 18.65 10.96 -18.81
C GLY A 72 20.06 11.28 -18.34
N GLU A 73 20.39 10.97 -17.08
CA GLU A 73 21.73 11.16 -16.53
C GLU A 73 22.78 10.28 -17.24
N ASN A 74 22.45 9.02 -17.50
CA ASN A 74 23.34 8.10 -18.20
C ASN A 74 23.55 8.51 -19.64
N SER A 75 22.52 8.98 -20.33
CA SER A 75 22.61 9.51 -21.68
C SER A 75 23.53 10.71 -21.75
N LYS A 76 23.39 11.64 -20.80
CA LYS A 76 24.23 12.82 -20.66
C LYS A 76 25.70 12.46 -20.41
N LYS A 77 25.95 11.52 -19.50
CA LYS A 77 27.29 11.02 -19.21
C LYS A 77 27.92 10.35 -20.44
N ALA A 78 27.13 9.59 -21.18
CA ALA A 78 27.59 8.97 -22.43
C ALA A 78 27.97 9.99 -23.48
N GLU A 79 27.20 11.07 -23.65
CA GLU A 79 27.52 12.17 -24.53
C GLU A 79 28.79 12.88 -24.10
N GLU A 80 28.94 13.21 -22.82
CA GLU A 80 30.14 13.84 -22.27
C GLU A 80 31.38 12.97 -22.49
N TYR A 81 31.26 11.69 -22.28
CA TYR A 81 32.33 10.73 -22.51
C TYR A 81 32.71 10.64 -23.99
N ALA A 82 31.73 10.57 -24.89
CA ALA A 82 31.94 10.55 -26.33
C ALA A 82 32.63 11.83 -26.82
N ASN A 83 32.17 12.99 -26.33
CA ASN A 83 32.77 14.27 -26.66
C ASN A 83 34.22 14.37 -26.16
N SER A 84 34.48 13.88 -24.94
CA SER A 84 35.83 13.81 -24.38
C SER A 84 36.76 12.92 -25.22
N LEU A 85 36.28 11.75 -25.67
CA LEU A 85 37.03 10.88 -26.57
C LEU A 85 37.32 11.55 -27.95
N MET A 86 36.34 12.23 -28.51
CA MET A 86 36.49 12.93 -29.75
C MET A 86 37.55 14.02 -29.66
N GLN A 87 37.56 14.80 -28.57
CA GLN A 87 38.57 15.83 -28.32
C GLN A 87 39.97 15.24 -28.21
N LYS A 88 40.12 14.15 -27.46
CA LYS A 88 41.39 13.41 -27.30
C LYS A 88 41.89 12.90 -28.66
N THR A 89 41.00 12.29 -29.43
CA THR A 89 41.30 11.77 -30.76
C THR A 89 41.76 12.89 -31.70
N ALA A 90 41.08 14.05 -31.69
CA ALA A 90 41.43 15.19 -32.49
C ALA A 90 42.83 15.72 -32.12
N ILE A 91 43.14 15.80 -30.84
CA ILE A 91 44.47 16.21 -30.34
C ILE A 91 45.54 15.20 -30.80
N GLN A 92 45.31 13.90 -30.67
CA GLN A 92 46.24 12.88 -31.12
C GLN A 92 46.49 12.92 -32.62
N VAL A 93 45.45 13.08 -33.41
CA VAL A 93 45.54 13.23 -34.87
C VAL A 93 46.38 14.45 -35.23
N SER A 94 46.13 15.58 -34.56
CA SER A 94 46.88 16.80 -34.76
C SER A 94 48.36 16.63 -34.42
N GLU A 95 48.69 15.92 -33.34
CA GLU A 95 50.07 15.62 -32.98
C GLU A 95 50.78 14.71 -34.01
N VAL A 96 50.10 13.67 -34.47
CA VAL A 96 50.64 12.78 -35.49
C VAL A 96 50.89 13.54 -36.80
N VAL A 97 49.94 14.30 -37.24
CA VAL A 97 50.09 15.14 -38.47
C VAL A 97 51.25 16.11 -38.31
N GLY A 98 51.36 16.77 -37.15
CA GLY A 98 52.47 17.68 -36.85
C GLY A 98 53.84 16.99 -36.89
N ARG A 99 53.93 15.77 -36.34
CA ARG A 99 55.17 14.97 -36.37
C ARG A 99 55.56 14.55 -37.79
N VAL A 100 54.60 14.09 -38.58
CA VAL A 100 54.81 13.70 -39.94
C VAL A 100 55.28 14.90 -40.77
N THR A 101 54.61 16.05 -40.61
CA THR A 101 54.98 17.26 -41.31
C THR A 101 56.38 17.78 -40.95
N ARG A 102 56.74 17.70 -39.64
CA ARG A 102 58.07 18.08 -39.17
C ARG A 102 59.14 17.08 -39.51
N GLY A 103 58.83 15.80 -39.52
CA GLY A 103 59.75 14.73 -39.83
C GLY A 103 60.20 14.65 -41.29
N ASN A 104 59.42 15.25 -42.18
CA ASN A 104 59.74 15.36 -43.60
C ASN A 104 60.63 16.57 -43.95
N ARG A 105 60.97 17.35 -42.94
CA ARG A 105 61.89 18.48 -43.11
C ARG A 105 63.32 18.02 -42.81
#